data_4ca54b0315ae9de5d5995003d590f594
#
_entry.id   4ca54b0315ae9de5d5995003d590f594
#
_cell.length_a   1.000
_cell.length_b   1.000
_cell.length_c   1.000
_cell.angle_alpha   90.00
_cell.angle_beta   90.00
_cell.angle_gamma   90.00
#
_symmetry.space_group_name_H-M   'P 1'
#
loop_
_entity.id
_entity.type
_entity.pdbx_description
1 polymer ?
#
loop_
_entity_poly.entity_id
_entity_poly.type
_entity_poly.pdbx_seq_one_letter_code
_entity_poly.pdbx_strand_id
1 'polypeptide(L)'
;MMNDECILTTELRRTLHVNSVTFEYTLGAMGEYVDAGLLVAMGHFAHQIGLPAAFRHFVHIKQKQIRYDPIDKLLTFYVSLVDGCGYTSDIDIALKPYPALAQAWTLPTFAGQNAVNDTLHLLTWAHVEQIEAVFQFLFEQQSLACQQPRDVPLIVDVDTMGLRVSPSSRFIEWAELGYFPKTKGQKGLQFSAAFIGAGFREVLGGHLAPGYAHILNQMPALLELIEKRLDTPPRRGDLLQQRARLLQAQAREWQARAESCEASIQQRYQQLSARQARARVHQQQMDALKARAHRLPKRAKSLQTRRATHQAKLRWYRRREQASLKEIERLRQRATHCHQETAALREEAHAVLELALRPIALGQTRLILLRGDAGLGTTDTVTLLNERGYLFVLKGRDPRTAHRLATLVAPADWQCADRHLQAAEVIGQKLTGCPYALRLVLCERTDAKEHVSYYFLVSNLPVETYGTVELVKFYNGRQTIEAFNKVIGGVLFLRHLRTGNIIANYAVTQMAMLAHDFLSWSAHAFFAGTPYQGIAIRELVQKGLRVVARVTWPQPTLCRTELSANSPYAQAFVAGPRGVAGQPPLPLVFDPTPLRSKN
;
A
#
# COMPACT_ATOMS: atom_id res chain seq x y z
N MET A 1 -33.04 11.71 64.34
CA MET A 1 -32.90 12.81 63.39
C MET A 1 -31.78 12.38 62.41
N MET A 2 -32.16 11.77 61.35
CA MET A 2 -31.23 11.43 60.28
C MET A 2 -31.29 12.57 59.22
N ASN A 3 -30.19 13.21 59.03
CA ASN A 3 -30.06 14.20 57.94
C ASN A 3 -29.99 13.46 56.61
N ASP A 4 -31.03 13.58 55.79
CA ASP A 4 -31.02 13.28 54.38
C ASP A 4 -30.19 14.36 53.68
N GLU A 5 -28.92 14.10 53.49
CA GLU A 5 -28.12 14.84 52.51
C GLU A 5 -28.64 14.50 51.11
N CYS A 6 -29.45 15.40 50.58
CA CYS A 6 -29.84 15.44 49.20
C CYS A 6 -28.58 15.69 48.35
N ILE A 7 -27.93 14.61 47.88
CA ILE A 7 -26.87 14.68 46.89
C ILE A 7 -27.54 15.18 45.61
N LEU A 8 -27.39 16.47 45.33
CA LEU A 8 -27.63 17.06 44.03
C LEU A 8 -26.70 16.37 43.01
N THR A 9 -27.22 15.33 42.36
CA THR A 9 -26.58 14.76 41.16
C THR A 9 -26.59 15.84 40.10
N THR A 10 -25.47 16.55 40.00
CA THR A 10 -25.22 17.42 38.84
C THR A 10 -25.27 16.49 37.63
N GLU A 11 -26.34 16.60 36.83
CA GLU A 11 -26.47 15.83 35.61
C GLU A 11 -25.24 16.09 34.75
N LEU A 12 -24.37 15.08 34.61
CA LEU A 12 -23.24 15.14 33.71
C LEU A 12 -23.77 15.24 32.28
N ARG A 13 -23.56 16.41 31.68
CA ARG A 13 -24.06 16.73 30.34
C ARG A 13 -22.91 17.23 29.48
N ARG A 14 -22.79 16.73 28.25
CA ARG A 14 -21.91 17.24 27.21
C ARG A 14 -22.75 17.81 26.08
N THR A 15 -22.51 19.07 25.71
CA THR A 15 -23.16 19.71 24.58
C THR A 15 -22.11 20.06 23.54
N LEU A 16 -22.36 19.70 22.30
CA LEU A 16 -21.50 19.95 21.16
C LEU A 16 -22.34 20.64 20.08
N HIS A 17 -21.73 21.60 19.38
CA HIS A 17 -22.38 22.34 18.30
C HIS A 17 -21.59 22.15 17.01
N VAL A 18 -22.29 21.79 15.94
CA VAL A 18 -21.71 21.71 14.61
C VAL A 18 -22.64 22.39 13.61
N ASN A 19 -22.17 23.45 13.01
CA ASN A 19 -22.97 24.32 12.15
C ASN A 19 -24.26 24.75 12.88
N SER A 20 -25.43 24.44 12.32
CA SER A 20 -26.74 24.74 12.93
C SER A 20 -27.28 23.64 13.82
N VAL A 21 -26.54 22.54 14.04
CA VAL A 21 -27.00 21.38 14.81
C VAL A 21 -26.39 21.37 16.20
N THR A 22 -27.21 21.16 17.21
CA THR A 22 -26.80 20.95 18.59
C THR A 22 -26.93 19.48 18.96
N PHE A 23 -25.89 18.90 19.53
CA PHE A 23 -25.86 17.54 20.02
C PHE A 23 -25.75 17.58 21.55
N GLU A 24 -26.72 16.99 22.25
CA GLU A 24 -26.75 16.88 23.70
C GLU A 24 -26.56 15.43 24.11
N TYR A 25 -25.58 15.18 24.97
CA TYR A 25 -25.28 13.85 25.51
C TYR A 25 -25.46 13.91 27.04
N THR A 26 -26.27 12.99 27.54
CA THR A 26 -26.53 12.85 28.99
C THR A 26 -26.36 11.38 29.39
N LEU A 27 -26.18 11.15 30.67
CA LEU A 27 -26.28 9.80 31.25
C LEU A 27 -27.70 9.56 31.74
N GLY A 28 -28.28 8.42 31.34
CA GLY A 28 -29.65 8.04 31.68
C GLY A 28 -29.75 6.64 32.29
N ALA A 29 -30.90 6.36 32.88
CA ALA A 29 -31.24 5.02 33.34
C ALA A 29 -31.50 4.09 32.16
N MET A 30 -31.37 2.79 32.37
CA MET A 30 -31.64 1.77 31.35
C MET A 30 -33.12 1.77 30.90
N GLY A 31 -33.38 1.76 29.61
CA GLY A 31 -34.70 1.75 28.96
C GLY A 31 -34.67 1.04 27.61
N GLU A 32 -35.57 1.37 26.69
CA GLU A 32 -35.53 0.94 25.30
C GLU A 32 -34.47 1.74 24.54
N TYR A 33 -33.28 1.17 24.36
CA TYR A 33 -32.13 1.82 23.78
C TYR A 33 -31.65 1.13 22.52
N VAL A 34 -30.98 1.90 21.63
CA VAL A 34 -30.24 1.36 20.49
C VAL A 34 -28.84 0.97 20.92
N ASP A 35 -28.31 -0.08 20.32
CA ASP A 35 -26.99 -0.64 20.63
C ASP A 35 -25.90 -0.01 19.76
N ALA A 36 -25.75 1.32 19.79
CA ALA A 36 -24.70 2.02 19.06
C ALA A 36 -24.57 3.52 19.46
N GLY A 37 -24.66 3.83 20.75
CA GLY A 37 -24.74 5.21 21.23
C GLY A 37 -23.56 6.10 20.86
N LEU A 38 -22.32 5.62 20.97
CA LEU A 38 -21.17 6.43 20.59
C LEU A 38 -20.95 6.51 19.07
N LEU A 39 -21.63 5.70 18.25
CA LEU A 39 -21.62 5.87 16.79
C LEU A 39 -22.36 7.16 16.38
N VAL A 40 -23.28 7.68 17.20
CA VAL A 40 -23.86 9.03 17.04
C VAL A 40 -22.79 10.10 17.21
N ALA A 41 -21.95 9.97 18.24
CA ALA A 41 -20.84 10.90 18.46
C ALA A 41 -19.80 10.83 17.31
N MET A 42 -19.59 9.65 16.74
CA MET A 42 -18.76 9.48 15.53
C MET A 42 -19.37 10.23 14.33
N GLY A 43 -20.68 10.15 14.13
CA GLY A 43 -21.37 10.92 13.08
C GLY A 43 -21.23 12.43 13.27
N HIS A 44 -21.39 12.90 14.51
CA HIS A 44 -21.11 14.29 14.88
C HIS A 44 -19.66 14.68 14.54
N PHE A 45 -18.67 13.88 14.95
CA PHE A 45 -17.26 14.14 14.66
C PHE A 45 -16.98 14.12 13.14
N ALA A 46 -17.54 13.16 12.41
CA ALA A 46 -17.43 13.11 10.95
C ALA A 46 -17.95 14.40 10.29
N HIS A 47 -19.07 14.92 10.80
CA HIS A 47 -19.62 16.19 10.32
C HIS A 47 -18.73 17.38 10.68
N GLN A 48 -18.18 17.43 11.89
CA GLN A 48 -17.27 18.47 12.36
C GLN A 48 -16.01 18.56 11.50
N ILE A 49 -15.40 17.42 11.13
CA ILE A 49 -14.20 17.39 10.28
C ILE A 49 -14.51 17.48 8.78
N GLY A 50 -15.79 17.61 8.40
CA GLY A 50 -16.21 17.77 7.01
C GLY A 50 -16.17 16.48 6.18
N LEU A 51 -16.11 15.28 6.78
CA LEU A 51 -15.98 14.01 6.05
C LEU A 51 -17.12 13.77 5.04
N PRO A 52 -18.43 13.92 5.38
CA PRO A 52 -19.49 13.75 4.38
C PRO A 52 -19.43 14.78 3.26
N ALA A 53 -19.03 16.02 3.58
CA ALA A 53 -18.89 17.09 2.59
C ALA A 53 -17.72 16.80 1.64
N ALA A 54 -16.58 16.32 2.14
CA ALA A 54 -15.43 15.91 1.33
C ALA A 54 -15.81 14.78 0.36
N PHE A 55 -16.54 13.74 0.81
CA PHE A 55 -17.04 12.70 -0.10
C PHE A 55 -17.92 13.28 -1.21
N ARG A 56 -18.86 14.19 -0.91
CA ARG A 56 -19.72 14.82 -1.91
C ARG A 56 -18.96 15.75 -2.86
N HIS A 57 -17.86 16.36 -2.37
CA HIS A 57 -17.05 17.27 -3.18
C HIS A 57 -16.12 16.53 -4.15
N PHE A 58 -15.42 15.51 -3.67
CA PHE A 58 -14.38 14.85 -4.45
C PHE A 58 -14.88 13.65 -5.26
N VAL A 59 -15.94 12.94 -4.81
CA VAL A 59 -16.37 11.68 -5.41
C VAL A 59 -17.59 11.87 -6.30
N HIS A 60 -17.48 11.48 -7.57
CA HIS A 60 -18.52 11.67 -8.57
C HIS A 60 -18.89 10.36 -9.26
N ILE A 61 -19.92 9.66 -8.76
CA ILE A 61 -20.38 8.38 -9.30
C ILE A 61 -21.58 8.60 -10.22
N LYS A 62 -21.43 8.27 -11.51
CA LYS A 62 -22.54 8.29 -12.48
C LYS A 62 -23.40 7.05 -12.29
N GLN A 63 -24.44 7.16 -11.49
CA GLN A 63 -25.41 6.10 -11.25
C GLN A 63 -26.83 6.70 -11.24
N LYS A 64 -27.80 5.94 -11.79
CA LYS A 64 -29.20 6.36 -11.71
C LYS A 64 -29.63 6.44 -10.24
N GLN A 65 -30.09 7.62 -9.84
CA GLN A 65 -30.67 7.84 -8.53
C GLN A 65 -32.13 7.39 -8.54
N ILE A 66 -32.46 6.37 -7.76
CA ILE A 66 -33.86 5.90 -7.61
C ILE A 66 -34.36 6.20 -6.19
N ARG A 67 -33.61 5.75 -5.17
CA ARG A 67 -33.98 5.88 -3.76
C ARG A 67 -32.88 6.57 -2.94
N TYR A 68 -31.62 6.28 -3.24
CA TYR A 68 -30.46 6.78 -2.52
C TYR A 68 -29.52 7.48 -3.48
N ASP A 69 -28.92 8.59 -3.02
CA ASP A 69 -27.79 9.18 -3.73
C ASP A 69 -26.60 8.22 -3.76
N PRO A 70 -25.81 8.14 -4.84
CA PRO A 70 -24.62 7.26 -4.89
C PRO A 70 -23.63 7.51 -3.77
N ILE A 71 -23.44 8.78 -3.37
CA ILE A 71 -22.51 9.12 -2.28
C ILE A 71 -23.07 8.68 -0.93
N ASP A 72 -24.39 8.76 -0.71
CA ASP A 72 -25.01 8.27 0.53
C ASP A 72 -24.87 6.74 0.68
N LYS A 73 -24.87 6.00 -0.43
CA LYS A 73 -24.56 4.56 -0.43
C LYS A 73 -23.11 4.29 -0.04
N LEU A 74 -22.18 5.09 -0.58
CA LEU A 74 -20.76 4.99 -0.25
C LEU A 74 -20.48 5.38 1.19
N LEU A 75 -21.12 6.45 1.69
CA LEU A 75 -21.06 6.84 3.10
C LEU A 75 -21.67 5.77 4.01
N THR A 76 -22.80 5.15 3.61
CA THR A 76 -23.35 3.99 4.37
C THR A 76 -22.34 2.88 4.49
N PHE A 77 -21.64 2.55 3.40
CA PHE A 77 -20.55 1.56 3.44
C PHE A 77 -19.41 2.01 4.35
N TYR A 78 -19.00 3.27 4.28
CA TYR A 78 -17.97 3.81 5.17
C TYR A 78 -18.36 3.69 6.65
N VAL A 79 -19.60 4.06 7.01
CA VAL A 79 -20.12 3.90 8.38
C VAL A 79 -20.09 2.43 8.82
N SER A 80 -20.38 1.50 7.90
CA SER A 80 -20.31 0.07 8.21
C SER A 80 -18.88 -0.39 8.56
N LEU A 81 -17.86 0.20 7.94
CA LEU A 81 -16.47 -0.04 8.31
C LEU A 81 -16.16 0.51 9.71
N VAL A 82 -16.58 1.74 10.00
CA VAL A 82 -16.40 2.38 11.33
C VAL A 82 -17.10 1.58 12.42
N ASP A 83 -18.30 1.07 12.14
CA ASP A 83 -19.06 0.22 13.06
C ASP A 83 -18.48 -1.19 13.24
N GLY A 84 -17.53 -1.58 12.38
CA GLY A 84 -16.90 -2.91 12.42
C GLY A 84 -17.77 -4.02 11.82
N CYS A 85 -18.60 -3.71 10.85
CA CYS A 85 -19.35 -4.70 10.07
C CYS A 85 -18.41 -5.59 9.26
N GLY A 86 -18.50 -6.91 9.42
CA GLY A 86 -17.69 -7.89 8.74
C GLY A 86 -18.08 -8.09 7.27
N TYR A 87 -19.36 -7.96 6.97
CA TYR A 87 -19.96 -8.17 5.65
C TYR A 87 -20.90 -7.02 5.29
N THR A 88 -21.16 -6.83 4.01
CA THR A 88 -22.17 -5.84 3.55
C THR A 88 -23.58 -6.18 4.01
N SER A 89 -23.89 -7.47 4.22
CA SER A 89 -25.15 -7.92 4.82
C SER A 89 -25.40 -7.39 6.24
N ASP A 90 -24.34 -7.11 6.97
CA ASP A 90 -24.46 -6.61 8.35
C ASP A 90 -25.06 -5.20 8.38
N ILE A 91 -24.97 -4.44 7.29
CA ILE A 91 -25.59 -3.12 7.12
C ILE A 91 -27.10 -3.18 7.35
N ASP A 92 -27.78 -4.21 6.81
CA ASP A 92 -29.23 -4.36 6.93
C ASP A 92 -29.67 -4.68 8.36
N ILE A 93 -28.75 -5.19 9.19
CA ILE A 93 -29.00 -5.58 10.58
C ILE A 93 -28.52 -4.48 11.56
N ALA A 94 -27.29 -3.98 11.37
CA ALA A 94 -26.63 -3.11 12.34
C ALA A 94 -26.91 -1.62 12.12
N LEU A 95 -27.19 -1.19 10.90
CA LEU A 95 -27.33 0.25 10.59
C LEU A 95 -28.72 0.63 10.09
N LYS A 96 -29.23 -0.08 9.09
CA LYS A 96 -30.47 0.27 8.42
C LYS A 96 -31.72 0.39 9.32
N PRO A 97 -31.84 -0.39 10.41
CA PRO A 97 -32.98 -0.23 11.33
C PRO A 97 -32.98 1.09 12.12
N TYR A 98 -31.88 1.86 12.09
CA TYR A 98 -31.71 3.04 12.95
C TYR A 98 -31.67 4.37 12.16
N PRO A 99 -32.82 4.92 11.72
CA PRO A 99 -32.85 6.18 10.95
C PRO A 99 -32.34 7.38 11.75
N ALA A 100 -32.55 7.39 13.08
CA ALA A 100 -32.03 8.46 13.94
C ALA A 100 -30.48 8.49 13.96
N LEU A 101 -29.84 7.32 13.85
CA LEU A 101 -28.40 7.20 13.71
C LEU A 101 -27.93 7.68 12.31
N ALA A 102 -28.66 7.35 11.25
CA ALA A 102 -28.34 7.82 9.90
C ALA A 102 -28.32 9.36 9.82
N GLN A 103 -29.29 10.01 10.49
CA GLN A 103 -29.37 11.46 10.56
C GLN A 103 -28.14 12.09 11.24
N ALA A 104 -27.56 11.44 12.26
CA ALA A 104 -26.31 11.92 12.87
C ALA A 104 -25.10 11.89 11.90
N TRP A 105 -25.16 11.04 10.87
CA TRP A 105 -24.17 10.96 9.79
C TRP A 105 -24.57 11.78 8.54
N THR A 106 -25.52 12.71 8.67
CA THR A 106 -26.05 13.55 7.57
C THR A 106 -26.68 12.73 6.43
N LEU A 107 -27.16 11.53 6.72
CA LEU A 107 -27.85 10.65 5.80
C LEU A 107 -29.35 10.64 6.09
N PRO A 108 -30.23 10.71 5.08
CA PRO A 108 -31.67 10.59 5.31
C PRO A 108 -32.04 9.21 5.85
N THR A 109 -31.34 8.19 5.43
CA THR A 109 -31.40 6.80 5.95
C THR A 109 -30.19 6.03 5.43
N PHE A 110 -29.84 4.92 6.09
CA PHE A 110 -28.81 4.01 5.57
C PHE A 110 -29.33 3.21 4.39
N ALA A 111 -28.52 3.10 3.34
CA ALA A 111 -28.80 2.27 2.18
C ALA A 111 -28.69 0.79 2.53
N GLY A 112 -29.52 -0.06 1.93
CA GLY A 112 -29.41 -1.52 2.12
C GLY A 112 -28.20 -2.11 1.37
N GLN A 113 -27.78 -3.31 1.78
CA GLN A 113 -26.60 -4.02 1.25
C GLN A 113 -26.56 -4.10 -0.29
N ASN A 114 -27.70 -4.41 -0.95
CA ASN A 114 -27.73 -4.52 -2.41
C ASN A 114 -27.39 -3.19 -3.08
N ALA A 115 -27.98 -2.09 -2.62
CA ALA A 115 -27.72 -0.76 -3.16
C ALA A 115 -26.26 -0.32 -2.95
N VAL A 116 -25.65 -0.71 -1.82
CA VAL A 116 -24.22 -0.51 -1.55
C VAL A 116 -23.37 -1.35 -2.49
N ASN A 117 -23.65 -2.63 -2.62
CA ASN A 117 -22.89 -3.54 -3.50
C ASN A 117 -22.95 -3.09 -4.96
N ASP A 118 -24.14 -2.69 -5.45
CA ASP A 118 -24.30 -2.16 -6.82
C ASP A 118 -23.39 -0.94 -7.04
N THR A 119 -23.28 -0.06 -6.05
CA THR A 119 -22.39 1.12 -6.14
C THR A 119 -20.93 0.73 -6.13
N LEU A 120 -20.50 -0.20 -5.25
CA LEU A 120 -19.12 -0.69 -5.21
C LEU A 120 -18.69 -1.32 -6.54
N HIS A 121 -19.60 -2.03 -7.24
CA HIS A 121 -19.32 -2.62 -8.55
C HIS A 121 -19.15 -1.59 -9.69
N LEU A 122 -19.68 -0.38 -9.53
CA LEU A 122 -19.54 0.70 -10.51
C LEU A 122 -18.26 1.52 -10.34
N LEU A 123 -17.49 1.27 -9.30
CA LEU A 123 -16.27 2.04 -9.06
C LEU A 123 -15.22 1.79 -10.15
N THR A 124 -14.50 2.84 -10.50
CA THR A 124 -13.40 2.86 -11.47
C THR A 124 -12.11 3.35 -10.79
N TRP A 125 -10.98 3.27 -11.46
CA TRP A 125 -9.71 3.82 -10.93
C TRP A 125 -9.82 5.32 -10.63
N ALA A 126 -10.55 6.09 -11.45
CA ALA A 126 -10.82 7.50 -11.17
C ALA A 126 -11.55 7.70 -9.83
N HIS A 127 -12.48 6.81 -9.47
CA HIS A 127 -13.15 6.87 -8.16
C HIS A 127 -12.19 6.50 -7.01
N VAL A 128 -11.23 5.58 -7.23
CA VAL A 128 -10.18 5.29 -6.24
C VAL A 128 -9.33 6.53 -5.98
N GLU A 129 -8.92 7.26 -7.04
CA GLU A 129 -8.18 8.52 -6.92
C GLU A 129 -9.00 9.60 -6.21
N GLN A 130 -10.30 9.67 -6.46
CA GLN A 130 -11.21 10.60 -5.79
C GLN A 130 -11.36 10.28 -4.28
N ILE A 131 -11.47 9.01 -3.91
CA ILE A 131 -11.48 8.56 -2.50
C ILE A 131 -10.12 8.86 -1.85
N GLU A 132 -9.02 8.67 -2.57
CA GLU A 132 -7.69 9.06 -2.09
C GLU A 132 -7.59 10.57 -1.85
N ALA A 133 -8.22 11.40 -2.70
CA ALA A 133 -8.29 12.84 -2.49
C ALA A 133 -9.09 13.21 -1.23
N VAL A 134 -10.19 12.50 -0.93
CA VAL A 134 -10.91 12.65 0.36
C VAL A 134 -9.97 12.33 1.53
N PHE A 135 -9.23 11.23 1.44
CA PHE A 135 -8.31 10.83 2.49
C PHE A 135 -7.21 11.88 2.69
N GLN A 136 -6.57 12.34 1.60
CA GLN A 136 -5.54 13.38 1.65
C GLN A 136 -6.06 14.65 2.32
N PHE A 137 -7.22 15.15 1.89
CA PHE A 137 -7.84 16.36 2.42
C PHE A 137 -8.09 16.27 3.93
N LEU A 138 -8.66 15.16 4.40
CA LEU A 138 -8.93 14.96 5.83
C LEU A 138 -7.65 14.74 6.64
N PHE A 139 -6.67 14.03 6.07
CA PHE A 139 -5.39 13.80 6.71
C PHE A 139 -4.62 15.12 6.94
N GLU A 140 -4.56 16.00 5.97
CA GLU A 140 -3.91 17.31 6.10
C GLU A 140 -4.49 18.14 7.23
N GLN A 141 -5.79 18.03 7.48
CA GLN A 141 -6.48 18.81 8.51
C GLN A 141 -6.45 18.15 9.90
N GLN A 142 -6.52 16.83 9.97
CA GLN A 142 -6.74 16.12 11.23
C GLN A 142 -5.50 15.41 11.77
N SER A 143 -4.49 15.14 10.91
CA SER A 143 -3.32 14.36 11.30
C SER A 143 -2.52 15.02 12.41
N LEU A 144 -2.34 14.32 13.50
CA LEU A 144 -1.46 14.72 14.60
C LEU A 144 0.02 14.69 14.16
N ALA A 145 0.37 13.78 13.25
CA ALA A 145 1.71 13.71 12.68
C ALA A 145 2.02 14.94 11.81
N CYS A 146 1.04 15.46 11.05
CA CYS A 146 1.21 16.70 10.29
C CYS A 146 1.37 17.93 11.17
N GLN A 147 0.79 17.95 12.36
CA GLN A 147 0.91 19.03 13.34
C GLN A 147 2.27 19.04 14.05
N GLN A 148 3.03 17.95 14.01
CA GLN A 148 4.35 17.88 14.60
C GLN A 148 5.35 18.77 13.85
N PRO A 149 6.29 19.47 14.53
CA PRO A 149 7.35 20.22 13.89
C PRO A 149 8.13 19.39 12.86
N ARG A 150 8.48 19.99 11.73
CA ARG A 150 9.09 19.25 10.59
C ARG A 150 10.52 18.77 10.85
N ASP A 151 11.21 19.33 11.82
CA ASP A 151 12.55 18.96 12.30
C ASP A 151 12.53 17.74 13.23
N VAL A 152 11.36 17.40 13.78
CA VAL A 152 11.19 16.19 14.60
C VAL A 152 10.98 14.99 13.68
N PRO A 153 11.79 13.91 13.81
CA PRO A 153 11.67 12.74 12.96
C PRO A 153 10.32 12.06 13.12
N LEU A 154 9.64 11.79 12.01
CA LEU A 154 8.49 10.89 11.98
C LEU A 154 8.94 9.45 11.78
N ILE A 155 8.50 8.57 12.66
CA ILE A 155 8.81 7.14 12.59
C ILE A 155 7.71 6.45 11.78
N VAL A 156 8.09 5.93 10.63
CA VAL A 156 7.20 5.24 9.69
C VAL A 156 7.55 3.76 9.65
N ASP A 157 6.61 2.93 10.04
CA ASP A 157 6.72 1.47 9.91
C ASP A 157 6.12 1.02 8.59
N VAL A 158 6.81 0.11 7.89
CA VAL A 158 6.36 -0.49 6.64
C VAL A 158 6.29 -2.00 6.80
N ASP A 159 5.16 -2.57 6.38
CA ASP A 159 4.94 -4.02 6.43
C ASP A 159 3.95 -4.47 5.36
N THR A 160 3.90 -5.78 5.12
CA THR A 160 2.96 -6.40 4.19
C THR A 160 2.09 -7.44 4.89
N MET A 161 0.80 -7.37 4.64
CA MET A 161 -0.18 -8.35 5.12
C MET A 161 -0.79 -9.13 3.96
N GLY A 162 -0.76 -10.47 4.04
CA GLY A 162 -1.44 -11.32 3.08
C GLY A 162 -2.96 -11.36 3.31
N LEU A 163 -3.73 -11.06 2.26
CA LEU A 163 -5.18 -11.19 2.21
C LEU A 163 -5.53 -12.49 1.50
N ARG A 164 -5.77 -13.55 2.27
CA ARG A 164 -6.05 -14.88 1.74
C ARG A 164 -7.46 -14.97 1.20
N VAL A 165 -7.63 -15.64 0.07
CA VAL A 165 -8.93 -16.00 -0.48
C VAL A 165 -9.16 -17.50 -0.39
N SER A 166 -10.43 -17.92 -0.39
CA SER A 166 -10.75 -19.36 -0.45
C SER A 166 -10.12 -19.99 -1.68
N PRO A 167 -9.52 -21.18 -1.61
CA PRO A 167 -9.02 -21.91 -2.77
C PRO A 167 -10.06 -22.15 -3.85
N SER A 168 -11.34 -22.23 -3.47
CA SER A 168 -12.47 -22.37 -4.38
C SER A 168 -12.92 -21.05 -5.01
N SER A 169 -12.44 -19.91 -4.54
CA SER A 169 -12.79 -18.60 -5.10
C SER A 169 -12.10 -18.40 -6.45
N ARG A 170 -12.89 -18.43 -7.52
CA ARG A 170 -12.41 -18.22 -8.90
C ARG A 170 -12.55 -16.79 -9.39
N PHE A 171 -13.16 -15.92 -8.60
CA PHE A 171 -13.68 -14.62 -9.06
C PHE A 171 -13.04 -13.40 -8.43
N ILE A 172 -11.93 -13.54 -7.72
CA ILE A 172 -11.22 -12.37 -7.17
C ILE A 172 -10.04 -12.08 -8.09
N GLU A 173 -10.13 -10.96 -8.78
CA GLU A 173 -9.07 -10.45 -9.64
C GLU A 173 -7.78 -10.25 -8.86
N TRP A 174 -6.63 -10.52 -9.47
CA TRP A 174 -5.28 -10.48 -8.88
C TRP A 174 -5.04 -11.47 -7.74
N ALA A 175 -6.00 -12.29 -7.35
CA ALA A 175 -5.78 -13.33 -6.34
C ALA A 175 -4.96 -14.48 -6.94
N GLU A 176 -3.66 -14.39 -6.74
CA GLU A 176 -2.66 -15.32 -7.25
C GLU A 176 -1.99 -16.11 -6.14
N LEU A 177 -1.33 -17.23 -6.52
CA LEU A 177 -0.48 -17.98 -5.61
C LEU A 177 0.64 -17.08 -5.09
N GLY A 178 0.83 -17.06 -3.78
CA GLY A 178 1.83 -16.21 -3.16
C GLY A 178 2.41 -16.79 -1.88
N TYR A 179 3.30 -15.99 -1.27
CA TYR A 179 3.86 -16.32 0.02
C TYR A 179 2.90 -15.89 1.13
N PHE A 180 2.22 -16.87 1.73
CA PHE A 180 1.39 -16.66 2.91
C PHE A 180 1.99 -17.47 4.07
N PRO A 181 2.44 -16.84 5.17
CA PRO A 181 3.00 -17.56 6.30
C PRO A 181 2.08 -18.67 6.80
N LYS A 182 2.63 -19.84 7.06
CA LYS A 182 1.93 -21.05 7.53
C LYS A 182 1.00 -21.74 6.51
N THR A 183 0.86 -21.23 5.28
CA THR A 183 -0.04 -21.84 4.27
C THR A 183 0.60 -21.77 2.88
N LYS A 184 1.38 -22.80 2.54
CA LYS A 184 1.97 -22.94 1.19
C LYS A 184 0.85 -23.19 0.15
N GLY A 185 0.99 -22.60 -1.03
CA GLY A 185 0.04 -22.80 -2.14
C GLY A 185 -1.30 -22.07 -1.99
N GLN A 186 -1.39 -21.12 -1.05
CA GLN A 186 -2.58 -20.29 -0.87
C GLN A 186 -2.64 -19.19 -1.94
N LYS A 187 -3.86 -18.90 -2.44
CA LYS A 187 -4.16 -17.73 -3.26
C LYS A 187 -4.53 -16.53 -2.40
N GLY A 188 -4.26 -15.33 -2.91
CA GLY A 188 -4.67 -14.10 -2.26
C GLY A 188 -4.06 -12.86 -2.88
N LEU A 189 -4.21 -11.74 -2.18
CA LEU A 189 -3.60 -10.45 -2.48
C LEU A 189 -2.56 -10.12 -1.40
N GLN A 190 -1.62 -9.25 -1.72
CA GLN A 190 -0.73 -8.61 -0.75
C GLN A 190 -1.20 -7.18 -0.51
N PHE A 191 -1.31 -6.80 0.76
CA PHE A 191 -1.56 -5.43 1.17
C PHE A 191 -0.30 -4.90 1.88
N SER A 192 0.36 -3.93 1.28
CA SER A 192 1.51 -3.24 1.86
C SER A 192 1.08 -1.87 2.36
N ALA A 193 1.49 -1.52 3.57
CA ALA A 193 1.11 -0.25 4.20
C ALA A 193 2.30 0.45 4.85
N ALA A 194 2.20 1.78 4.91
CA ALA A 194 3.04 2.66 5.70
C ALA A 194 2.23 3.26 6.85
N PHE A 195 2.75 3.18 8.06
CA PHE A 195 2.03 3.49 9.29
C PHE A 195 2.89 4.26 10.27
N ILE A 196 2.35 5.32 10.89
CA ILE A 196 3.00 6.06 11.97
C ILE A 196 2.46 5.54 13.29
N GLY A 197 3.26 4.71 13.99
CA GLY A 197 2.79 4.03 15.20
C GLY A 197 2.94 4.83 16.49
N ALA A 198 4.05 5.49 16.67
CA ALA A 198 4.52 6.06 17.94
C ALA A 198 3.62 7.17 18.52
N GLY A 199 2.44 6.81 19.00
CA GLY A 199 1.47 7.73 19.61
C GLY A 199 0.43 8.31 18.65
N PHE A 200 0.72 8.36 17.34
CA PHE A 200 -0.17 8.93 16.33
C PHE A 200 -1.22 7.92 15.86
N ARG A 201 -0.80 6.69 15.53
CA ARG A 201 -1.64 5.62 14.99
C ARG A 201 -2.32 6.02 13.68
N GLU A 202 -1.55 6.56 12.75
CA GLU A 202 -2.04 7.08 11.48
C GLU A 202 -1.45 6.31 10.31
N VAL A 203 -2.27 6.06 9.29
CA VAL A 203 -1.89 5.38 8.05
C VAL A 203 -1.48 6.42 7.01
N LEU A 204 -0.29 6.31 6.47
CA LEU A 204 0.15 7.19 5.39
C LEU A 204 -0.34 6.74 4.02
N GLY A 205 -0.58 5.46 3.86
CA GLY A 205 -1.10 4.88 2.63
C GLY A 205 -0.81 3.40 2.54
N GLY A 206 -1.37 2.76 1.51
CA GLY A 206 -1.15 1.35 1.25
C GLY A 206 -1.61 0.94 -0.14
N HIS A 207 -1.05 -0.18 -0.59
CA HIS A 207 -1.32 -0.76 -1.90
C HIS A 207 -1.80 -2.19 -1.80
N LEU A 208 -2.75 -2.56 -2.68
CA LEU A 208 -3.05 -3.94 -3.01
C LEU A 208 -2.22 -4.39 -4.20
N ALA A 209 -1.69 -5.61 -4.13
CA ALA A 209 -0.93 -6.22 -5.19
C ALA A 209 -1.28 -7.72 -5.34
N PRO A 210 -0.98 -8.35 -6.48
CA PRO A 210 -1.16 -9.79 -6.65
C PRO A 210 -0.43 -10.60 -5.57
N GLY A 211 -0.94 -11.80 -5.27
CA GLY A 211 -0.42 -12.65 -4.19
C GLY A 211 1.07 -12.96 -4.28
N TYR A 212 1.63 -13.03 -5.48
CA TYR A 212 3.07 -13.23 -5.72
C TYR A 212 3.92 -11.97 -5.58
N ALA A 213 3.29 -10.79 -5.52
CA ALA A 213 4.02 -9.54 -5.49
C ALA A 213 4.83 -9.39 -4.19
N HIS A 214 6.13 -9.18 -4.34
CA HIS A 214 7.00 -8.90 -3.22
C HIS A 214 6.97 -7.41 -2.85
N ILE A 215 7.09 -7.10 -1.57
CA ILE A 215 7.09 -5.70 -1.07
C ILE A 215 8.16 -4.82 -1.74
N LEU A 216 9.27 -5.40 -2.13
CA LEU A 216 10.35 -4.69 -2.84
C LEU A 216 9.86 -3.97 -4.10
N ASN A 217 8.99 -4.62 -4.86
CA ASN A 217 8.44 -4.05 -6.09
C ASN A 217 7.39 -2.96 -5.83
N GLN A 218 6.90 -2.87 -4.59
CA GLN A 218 5.90 -1.89 -4.16
C GLN A 218 6.53 -0.68 -3.45
N MET A 219 7.81 -0.80 -3.05
CA MET A 219 8.49 0.27 -2.28
C MET A 219 8.52 1.62 -2.98
N PRO A 220 8.86 1.75 -4.28
CA PRO A 220 8.86 3.06 -4.93
C PRO A 220 7.50 3.76 -4.82
N ALA A 221 6.42 3.07 -5.16
CA ALA A 221 5.07 3.61 -5.09
C ALA A 221 4.63 3.91 -3.64
N LEU A 222 5.05 3.11 -2.67
CA LEU A 222 4.75 3.34 -1.26
C LEU A 222 5.49 4.60 -0.73
N LEU A 223 6.74 4.81 -1.16
CA LEU A 223 7.48 6.04 -0.82
C LEU A 223 6.82 7.28 -1.43
N GLU A 224 6.33 7.21 -2.67
CA GLU A 224 5.58 8.30 -3.30
C GLU A 224 4.29 8.62 -2.54
N LEU A 225 3.58 7.61 -2.04
CA LEU A 225 2.42 7.83 -1.17
C LEU A 225 2.80 8.53 0.14
N ILE A 226 3.88 8.09 0.79
CA ILE A 226 4.39 8.73 2.02
C ILE A 226 4.73 10.19 1.75
N GLU A 227 5.49 10.45 0.68
CA GLU A 227 5.93 11.79 0.29
C GLU A 227 4.74 12.70 -0.06
N LYS A 228 3.76 12.17 -0.79
CA LYS A 228 2.52 12.88 -1.11
C LYS A 228 1.70 13.17 0.14
N ARG A 229 1.49 12.17 1.00
CA ARG A 229 0.66 12.29 2.20
C ARG A 229 1.21 13.29 3.21
N LEU A 230 2.54 13.35 3.34
CA LEU A 230 3.24 14.25 4.26
C LEU A 230 3.67 15.58 3.61
N ASP A 231 3.34 15.79 2.35
CA ASP A 231 3.83 16.94 1.55
C ASP A 231 5.34 17.15 1.75
N THR A 232 6.11 16.10 1.52
CA THR A 232 7.56 16.12 1.75
C THR A 232 8.30 15.51 0.56
N PRO A 233 9.12 16.30 -0.16
CA PRO A 233 9.92 15.76 -1.26
C PRO A 233 11.11 14.95 -0.74
N PRO A 234 11.75 14.14 -1.60
CA PRO A 234 13.01 13.48 -1.30
C PRO A 234 14.10 14.49 -0.93
N ARG A 235 14.96 14.16 0.05
CA ARG A 235 15.96 15.10 0.60
C ARG A 235 17.31 15.10 -0.11
N ARG A 236 17.65 14.08 -0.92
CA ARG A 236 18.99 13.88 -1.51
C ARG A 236 18.94 13.93 -3.04
N GLY A 237 18.60 15.11 -3.58
CA GLY A 237 18.52 15.34 -5.01
C GLY A 237 19.83 15.04 -5.78
N ASP A 238 20.99 15.25 -5.15
CA ASP A 238 22.31 14.89 -5.68
C ASP A 238 22.46 13.40 -5.97
N LEU A 239 22.04 12.54 -5.05
CA LEU A 239 22.07 11.08 -5.22
C LEU A 239 21.02 10.61 -6.23
N LEU A 240 19.85 11.22 -6.28
CA LEU A 240 18.84 10.94 -7.29
C LEU A 240 19.36 11.30 -8.70
N GLN A 241 20.04 12.43 -8.87
CA GLN A 241 20.68 12.78 -10.14
C GLN A 241 21.73 11.75 -10.55
N GLN A 242 22.53 11.29 -9.60
CA GLN A 242 23.49 10.21 -9.85
C GLN A 242 22.79 8.91 -10.27
N ARG A 243 21.71 8.54 -9.59
CA ARG A 243 20.86 7.37 -9.97
C ARG A 243 20.34 7.50 -11.39
N ALA A 244 19.77 8.65 -11.75
CA ALA A 244 19.27 8.89 -13.10
C ALA A 244 20.37 8.73 -14.17
N ARG A 245 21.59 9.22 -13.92
CA ARG A 245 22.73 9.02 -14.82
C ARG A 245 23.12 7.55 -14.98
N LEU A 246 23.08 6.76 -13.91
CA LEU A 246 23.35 5.32 -13.95
C LEU A 246 22.29 4.58 -14.79
N LEU A 247 21.00 4.88 -14.57
CA LEU A 247 19.91 4.31 -15.37
C LEU A 247 20.03 4.65 -16.86
N GLN A 248 20.40 5.89 -17.19
CA GLN A 248 20.68 6.30 -18.57
C GLN A 248 21.87 5.56 -19.18
N ALA A 249 22.91 5.28 -18.41
CA ALA A 249 24.04 4.48 -18.88
C ALA A 249 23.62 3.04 -19.15
N GLN A 250 22.86 2.41 -18.27
CA GLN A 250 22.30 1.07 -18.48
C GLN A 250 21.38 1.01 -19.72
N ALA A 251 20.53 2.02 -19.90
CA ALA A 251 19.68 2.13 -21.10
C ALA A 251 20.51 2.18 -22.40
N ARG A 252 21.64 2.88 -22.40
CA ARG A 252 22.57 2.89 -23.56
C ARG A 252 23.17 1.52 -23.83
N GLU A 253 23.53 0.77 -22.80
CA GLU A 253 24.03 -0.60 -22.97
C GLU A 253 22.99 -1.54 -23.59
N TRP A 254 21.74 -1.47 -23.12
CA TRP A 254 20.66 -2.23 -23.73
C TRP A 254 20.36 -1.81 -25.17
N GLN A 255 20.40 -0.53 -25.45
CA GLN A 255 20.29 0.00 -26.81
C GLN A 255 21.38 -0.56 -27.73
N ALA A 256 22.63 -0.55 -27.30
CA ALA A 256 23.75 -1.10 -28.08
C ALA A 256 23.58 -2.61 -28.34
N ARG A 257 23.03 -3.36 -27.38
CA ARG A 257 22.69 -4.79 -27.57
C ARG A 257 21.58 -4.98 -28.60
N ALA A 258 20.57 -4.12 -28.62
CA ALA A 258 19.50 -4.15 -29.62
C ALA A 258 20.07 -3.91 -31.04
N GLU A 259 20.87 -2.88 -31.19
CA GLU A 259 21.54 -2.53 -32.46
C GLU A 259 22.46 -3.66 -32.97
N SER A 260 23.20 -4.32 -32.08
CA SER A 260 23.99 -5.51 -32.40
C SER A 260 23.13 -6.69 -32.88
N CYS A 261 21.98 -6.91 -32.28
CA CYS A 261 21.02 -7.92 -32.74
C CYS A 261 20.48 -7.58 -34.14
N GLU A 262 20.12 -6.32 -34.39
CA GLU A 262 19.63 -5.84 -35.70
C GLU A 262 20.67 -5.95 -36.81
N ALA A 263 21.92 -5.57 -36.54
CA ALA A 263 23.02 -5.75 -37.45
C ALA A 263 23.23 -7.24 -37.81
N SER A 264 23.14 -8.11 -36.79
CA SER A 264 23.22 -9.57 -37.00
C SER A 264 22.04 -10.10 -37.84
N ILE A 265 20.84 -9.57 -37.67
CA ILE A 265 19.67 -9.91 -38.50
C ILE A 265 19.91 -9.51 -39.94
N GLN A 266 20.40 -8.29 -40.22
CA GLN A 266 20.70 -7.83 -41.56
C GLN A 266 21.76 -8.71 -42.24
N GLN A 267 22.84 -9.04 -41.54
CA GLN A 267 23.87 -9.95 -42.06
C GLN A 267 23.28 -11.33 -42.40
N ARG A 268 22.40 -11.86 -41.57
CA ARG A 268 21.72 -13.15 -41.82
C ARG A 268 20.82 -13.09 -43.06
N TYR A 269 20.10 -11.98 -43.26
CA TYR A 269 19.30 -11.79 -44.48
C TYR A 269 20.15 -11.76 -45.76
N GLN A 270 21.30 -11.06 -45.74
CA GLN A 270 22.23 -11.07 -46.85
C GLN A 270 22.74 -12.49 -47.19
N GLN A 271 23.12 -13.25 -46.13
CA GLN A 271 23.54 -14.65 -46.30
C GLN A 271 22.41 -15.54 -46.85
N LEU A 272 21.17 -15.30 -46.39
CA LEU A 272 19.99 -16.03 -46.84
C LEU A 272 19.72 -15.77 -48.31
N SER A 273 19.72 -14.52 -48.74
CA SER A 273 19.57 -14.10 -50.14
C SER A 273 20.62 -14.75 -51.05
N ALA A 274 21.89 -14.74 -50.64
CA ALA A 274 22.97 -15.39 -51.41
C ALA A 274 22.76 -16.92 -51.53
N ARG A 275 22.27 -17.58 -50.45
CA ARG A 275 21.95 -19.02 -50.48
C ARG A 275 20.75 -19.33 -51.36
N GLN A 276 19.72 -18.50 -51.34
CA GLN A 276 18.55 -18.63 -52.20
C GLN A 276 18.92 -18.47 -53.69
N ALA A 277 19.78 -17.50 -54.03
CA ALA A 277 20.31 -17.35 -55.38
C ALA A 277 21.04 -18.61 -55.88
N ARG A 278 21.93 -19.18 -55.05
CA ARG A 278 22.62 -20.44 -55.36
C ARG A 278 21.64 -21.63 -55.47
N ALA A 279 20.64 -21.70 -54.66
CA ALA A 279 19.60 -22.75 -54.73
C ALA A 279 18.81 -22.65 -56.05
N ARG A 280 18.50 -21.43 -56.53
CA ARG A 280 17.85 -21.21 -57.85
C ARG A 280 18.70 -21.74 -59.00
N VAL A 281 20.02 -21.48 -58.99
CA VAL A 281 20.93 -22.02 -60.00
C VAL A 281 20.91 -23.55 -60.03
N HIS A 282 20.96 -24.21 -58.86
CA HIS A 282 20.85 -25.67 -58.77
C HIS A 282 19.50 -26.20 -59.24
N GLN A 283 18.40 -25.49 -58.98
CA GLN A 283 17.09 -25.84 -59.50
C GLN A 283 17.05 -25.78 -61.03
N GLN A 284 17.54 -24.69 -61.62
CA GLN A 284 17.62 -24.52 -63.10
C GLN A 284 18.46 -25.63 -63.74
N GLN A 285 19.62 -25.95 -63.15
CA GLN A 285 20.48 -27.04 -63.61
C GLN A 285 19.77 -28.40 -63.53
N MET A 286 19.02 -28.65 -62.52
CA MET A 286 18.24 -29.87 -62.36
C MET A 286 17.12 -30.01 -63.40
N ASP A 287 16.46 -28.87 -63.70
CA ASP A 287 15.40 -28.85 -64.72
C ASP A 287 15.97 -29.02 -66.15
N ALA A 288 17.13 -28.42 -66.45
CA ALA A 288 17.87 -28.61 -67.69
C ALA A 288 18.32 -30.08 -67.84
N LEU A 289 18.82 -30.70 -66.76
CA LEU A 289 19.20 -32.12 -66.81
C LEU A 289 17.96 -33.04 -66.98
N LYS A 290 16.81 -32.70 -66.45
CA LYS A 290 15.57 -33.42 -66.69
C LYS A 290 15.15 -33.36 -68.17
N ALA A 291 15.17 -32.16 -68.76
CA ALA A 291 14.85 -31.96 -70.19
C ALA A 291 15.83 -32.71 -71.11
N ARG A 292 17.12 -32.68 -70.72
CA ARG A 292 18.16 -33.39 -71.54
C ARG A 292 18.06 -34.92 -71.42
N ALA A 293 17.64 -35.46 -70.25
CA ALA A 293 17.45 -36.88 -70.11
C ALA A 293 16.28 -37.41 -70.94
N HIS A 294 15.25 -36.62 -71.17
CA HIS A 294 14.14 -36.92 -72.04
C HIS A 294 14.61 -37.02 -73.55
N ARG A 295 15.57 -36.16 -73.94
CA ARG A 295 16.06 -36.12 -75.31
C ARG A 295 17.14 -37.19 -75.63
N LEU A 296 17.81 -37.70 -74.59
CA LEU A 296 18.95 -38.60 -74.73
C LEU A 296 18.77 -39.88 -73.87
N PRO A 297 17.92 -40.80 -74.26
CA PRO A 297 17.56 -41.97 -73.42
C PRO A 297 18.77 -42.89 -73.11
N LYS A 298 19.71 -43.03 -74.03
CA LYS A 298 20.97 -43.81 -73.89
C LYS A 298 21.88 -43.27 -72.77
N ARG A 299 21.76 -41.97 -72.37
CA ARG A 299 22.52 -41.33 -71.33
C ARG A 299 21.71 -41.05 -70.05
N ALA A 300 20.46 -41.50 -70.01
CA ALA A 300 19.52 -41.21 -68.94
C ALA A 300 20.06 -41.56 -67.54
N LYS A 301 20.71 -42.72 -67.38
CA LYS A 301 21.29 -43.15 -66.10
C LYS A 301 22.37 -42.20 -65.52
N SER A 302 23.32 -41.76 -66.42
CA SER A 302 24.36 -40.80 -66.00
C SER A 302 23.79 -39.42 -65.69
N LEU A 303 22.78 -38.96 -66.42
CA LEU A 303 22.10 -37.68 -66.17
C LEU A 303 21.27 -37.74 -64.92
N GLN A 304 20.69 -38.90 -64.54
CA GLN A 304 19.99 -39.13 -63.32
C GLN A 304 20.89 -39.04 -62.08
N THR A 305 22.12 -39.56 -62.16
CA THR A 305 23.11 -39.42 -61.08
C THR A 305 23.49 -37.95 -60.84
N ARG A 306 23.75 -37.18 -61.92
CA ARG A 306 24.02 -35.73 -61.81
C ARG A 306 22.84 -34.95 -61.24
N ARG A 307 21.61 -35.32 -61.60
CA ARG A 307 20.38 -34.75 -61.05
C ARG A 307 20.26 -35.03 -59.55
N ALA A 308 20.56 -36.25 -59.08
CA ALA A 308 20.57 -36.61 -57.68
C ALA A 308 21.55 -35.74 -56.86
N THR A 309 22.71 -35.42 -57.41
CA THR A 309 23.67 -34.49 -56.78
C THR A 309 23.10 -33.09 -56.58
N HIS A 310 22.44 -32.53 -57.61
CA HIS A 310 21.79 -31.21 -57.49
C HIS A 310 20.61 -31.25 -56.51
N GLN A 311 19.85 -32.32 -56.49
CA GLN A 311 18.77 -32.52 -55.53
C GLN A 311 19.25 -32.59 -54.09
N ALA A 312 20.39 -33.26 -53.80
CA ALA A 312 21.01 -33.29 -52.49
C ALA A 312 21.46 -31.88 -52.05
N LYS A 313 22.09 -31.10 -52.96
CA LYS A 313 22.44 -29.71 -52.67
C LYS A 313 21.23 -28.83 -52.40
N LEU A 314 20.11 -28.98 -53.12
CA LEU A 314 18.88 -28.27 -52.86
C LEU A 314 18.29 -28.59 -51.48
N ARG A 315 18.28 -29.87 -51.07
CA ARG A 315 17.84 -30.27 -49.72
C ARG A 315 18.72 -29.63 -48.65
N TRP A 316 20.06 -29.56 -48.87
CA TRP A 316 21.00 -28.90 -47.95
C TRP A 316 20.71 -27.40 -47.84
N TYR A 317 20.47 -26.70 -48.96
CA TYR A 317 20.15 -25.26 -48.95
C TYR A 317 18.83 -24.99 -48.22
N ARG A 318 17.77 -25.79 -48.44
CA ARG A 318 16.50 -25.65 -47.75
C ARG A 318 16.63 -25.83 -46.22
N ARG A 319 17.41 -26.80 -45.77
CA ARG A 319 17.68 -27.00 -44.33
C ARG A 319 18.41 -25.80 -43.74
N ARG A 320 19.40 -25.26 -44.45
CA ARG A 320 20.16 -24.08 -44.02
C ARG A 320 19.31 -22.81 -44.03
N GLU A 321 18.39 -22.68 -44.97
CA GLU A 321 17.41 -21.60 -45.02
C GLU A 321 16.50 -21.61 -43.77
N GLN A 322 15.90 -22.77 -43.48
CA GLN A 322 15.05 -22.93 -42.30
C GLN A 322 15.81 -22.62 -40.99
N ALA A 323 17.07 -23.08 -40.88
CA ALA A 323 17.89 -22.78 -39.70
C ALA A 323 18.19 -21.28 -39.58
N SER A 324 18.45 -20.60 -40.72
CA SER A 324 18.69 -19.15 -40.74
C SER A 324 17.43 -18.36 -40.34
N LEU A 325 16.27 -18.76 -40.82
CA LEU A 325 14.98 -18.13 -40.45
C LEU A 325 14.67 -18.26 -38.96
N LYS A 326 14.89 -19.45 -38.38
CA LYS A 326 14.76 -19.66 -36.94
C LYS A 326 15.70 -18.78 -36.12
N GLU A 327 16.92 -18.61 -36.57
CA GLU A 327 17.90 -17.75 -35.89
C GLU A 327 17.55 -16.27 -36.00
N ILE A 328 17.07 -15.82 -37.20
CA ILE A 328 16.55 -14.45 -37.38
C ILE A 328 15.40 -14.19 -36.39
N GLU A 329 14.49 -15.13 -36.26
CA GLU A 329 13.36 -14.98 -35.32
C GLU A 329 13.81 -14.85 -33.85
N ARG A 330 14.79 -15.67 -33.44
CA ARG A 330 15.39 -15.54 -32.10
C ARG A 330 16.06 -14.18 -31.89
N LEU A 331 16.79 -13.69 -32.88
CA LEU A 331 17.43 -12.38 -32.79
C LEU A 331 16.41 -11.24 -32.76
N ARG A 332 15.30 -11.35 -33.48
CA ARG A 332 14.18 -10.40 -33.39
C ARG A 332 13.59 -10.34 -31.97
N GLN A 333 13.27 -11.49 -31.39
CA GLN A 333 12.75 -11.54 -30.03
C GLN A 333 13.71 -10.92 -29.02
N ARG A 334 15.03 -11.18 -29.18
CA ARG A 334 16.07 -10.54 -28.34
C ARG A 334 16.14 -9.03 -28.56
N ALA A 335 16.08 -8.55 -29.79
CA ALA A 335 16.09 -7.12 -30.10
C ALA A 335 14.86 -6.43 -29.48
N THR A 336 13.67 -7.02 -29.65
CA THR A 336 12.43 -6.51 -29.02
C THR A 336 12.55 -6.40 -27.51
N HIS A 337 13.06 -7.44 -26.85
CA HIS A 337 13.30 -7.41 -25.41
C HIS A 337 14.29 -6.31 -25.02
N CYS A 338 15.40 -6.17 -25.75
CA CYS A 338 16.38 -5.10 -25.47
C CYS A 338 15.76 -3.69 -25.63
N HIS A 339 14.90 -3.48 -26.62
CA HIS A 339 14.18 -2.21 -26.78
C HIS A 339 13.20 -1.94 -25.65
N GLN A 340 12.49 -2.97 -25.18
CA GLN A 340 11.57 -2.84 -24.03
C GLN A 340 12.34 -2.44 -22.76
N GLU A 341 13.46 -3.11 -22.46
CA GLU A 341 14.31 -2.76 -21.32
C GLU A 341 14.90 -1.34 -21.46
N THR A 342 15.31 -0.94 -22.66
CA THR A 342 15.80 0.42 -22.93
C THR A 342 14.72 1.47 -22.63
N ALA A 343 13.49 1.22 -23.08
CA ALA A 343 12.37 2.14 -22.87
C ALA A 343 12.03 2.26 -21.36
N ALA A 344 11.92 1.13 -20.66
CA ALA A 344 11.63 1.10 -19.22
C ALA A 344 12.69 1.85 -18.40
N LEU A 345 13.98 1.62 -18.70
CA LEU A 345 15.07 2.31 -17.99
C LEU A 345 15.12 3.82 -18.30
N ARG A 346 14.74 4.25 -19.49
CA ARG A 346 14.65 5.68 -19.83
C ARG A 346 13.50 6.34 -19.10
N GLU A 347 12.36 5.69 -19.02
CA GLU A 347 11.18 6.17 -18.28
C GLU A 347 11.51 6.29 -16.78
N GLU A 348 12.11 5.26 -16.19
CA GLU A 348 12.58 5.30 -14.78
C GLU A 348 13.59 6.43 -14.56
N ALA A 349 14.57 6.59 -15.45
CA ALA A 349 15.58 7.65 -15.35
C ALA A 349 14.95 9.05 -15.42
N HIS A 350 13.94 9.23 -16.27
CA HIS A 350 13.21 10.50 -16.39
C HIS A 350 12.43 10.81 -15.11
N ALA A 351 11.68 9.84 -14.60
CA ALA A 351 10.92 10.00 -13.35
C ALA A 351 11.84 10.34 -12.15
N VAL A 352 12.98 9.64 -12.02
CA VAL A 352 13.97 9.91 -10.97
C VAL A 352 14.58 11.30 -11.14
N LEU A 353 14.84 11.75 -12.35
CA LEU A 353 15.39 13.08 -12.62
C LEU A 353 14.39 14.19 -12.32
N GLU A 354 13.13 14.04 -12.69
CA GLU A 354 12.05 14.97 -12.33
C GLU A 354 11.93 15.10 -10.82
N LEU A 355 12.00 13.98 -10.10
CA LEU A 355 11.97 13.95 -8.64
C LEU A 355 13.19 14.70 -8.03
N ALA A 356 14.38 14.49 -8.62
CA ALA A 356 15.62 15.14 -8.18
C ALA A 356 15.62 16.66 -8.40
N LEU A 357 14.94 17.13 -9.43
CA LEU A 357 14.86 18.54 -9.82
C LEU A 357 13.64 19.27 -9.23
N ARG A 358 12.79 18.58 -8.48
CA ARG A 358 11.63 19.20 -7.85
C ARG A 358 12.08 20.32 -6.91
N PRO A 359 11.55 21.55 -7.05
CA PRO A 359 11.90 22.64 -6.14
C PRO A 359 11.52 22.29 -4.71
N ILE A 360 12.46 22.39 -3.80
CA ILE A 360 12.26 22.20 -2.36
C ILE A 360 12.24 23.57 -1.72
N ALA A 361 11.08 24.01 -1.23
CA ALA A 361 11.00 25.23 -0.45
C ALA A 361 11.69 25.03 0.91
N LEU A 362 12.30 26.08 1.43
CA LEU A 362 12.94 26.05 2.75
C LEU A 362 11.91 25.64 3.80
N GLY A 363 12.21 24.58 4.58
CA GLY A 363 11.31 24.05 5.60
C GLY A 363 10.25 23.04 5.12
N GLN A 364 10.15 22.76 3.82
CA GLN A 364 9.22 21.71 3.31
C GLN A 364 9.66 20.28 3.60
N THR A 365 10.95 20.05 3.80
CA THR A 365 11.45 18.69 4.03
C THR A 365 11.20 18.24 5.45
N ARG A 366 10.58 17.07 5.60
CA ARG A 366 10.38 16.41 6.88
C ARG A 366 11.41 15.28 7.06
N LEU A 367 11.89 15.10 8.28
CA LEU A 367 12.76 13.99 8.61
C LEU A 367 11.92 12.74 8.82
N ILE A 368 12.07 11.74 7.93
CA ILE A 368 11.36 10.47 8.01
C ILE A 368 12.35 9.37 8.35
N LEU A 369 12.04 8.60 9.41
CA LEU A 369 12.78 7.43 9.83
C LEU A 369 11.95 6.18 9.60
N LEU A 370 12.36 5.36 8.64
CA LEU A 370 11.62 4.17 8.20
C LEU A 370 12.13 2.91 8.91
N ARG A 371 11.19 2.10 9.40
CA ARG A 371 11.48 0.77 9.93
C ARG A 371 10.76 -0.30 9.11
N GLY A 372 11.44 -1.43 8.88
CA GLY A 372 10.86 -2.53 8.11
C GLY A 372 11.46 -3.88 8.47
N ASP A 373 10.75 -4.94 8.10
CA ASP A 373 11.16 -6.31 8.36
C ASP A 373 12.23 -6.83 7.38
N ALA A 374 12.56 -8.12 7.48
CA ALA A 374 13.54 -8.78 6.62
C ALA A 374 13.12 -8.79 5.12
N GLY A 375 11.85 -8.62 4.81
CA GLY A 375 11.37 -8.48 3.44
C GLY A 375 11.93 -7.24 2.75
N LEU A 376 12.20 -6.17 3.52
CA LEU A 376 12.72 -4.89 3.04
C LEU A 376 14.24 -4.76 3.13
N GLY A 377 14.92 -5.57 3.93
CA GLY A 377 16.36 -5.46 4.16
C GLY A 377 17.23 -5.98 3.02
N THR A 378 16.96 -5.56 1.80
CA THR A 378 17.73 -5.89 0.59
C THR A 378 18.58 -4.71 0.14
N THR A 379 19.61 -4.99 -0.64
CA THR A 379 20.50 -3.98 -1.21
C THR A 379 19.73 -2.90 -1.98
N ASP A 380 18.77 -3.31 -2.81
CA ASP A 380 17.99 -2.38 -3.64
C ASP A 380 17.15 -1.42 -2.79
N THR A 381 16.47 -1.94 -1.75
CA THR A 381 15.67 -1.09 -0.87
C THR A 381 16.52 -0.12 -0.06
N VAL A 382 17.61 -0.57 0.55
CA VAL A 382 18.46 0.33 1.35
C VAL A 382 19.14 1.38 0.49
N THR A 383 19.49 1.03 -0.76
CA THR A 383 20.03 1.96 -1.75
C THR A 383 18.99 3.02 -2.10
N LEU A 384 17.76 2.61 -2.46
CA LEU A 384 16.65 3.50 -2.79
C LEU A 384 16.33 4.46 -1.64
N LEU A 385 16.21 3.96 -0.41
CA LEU A 385 15.92 4.77 0.77
C LEU A 385 17.03 5.80 1.03
N ASN A 386 18.30 5.37 0.94
CA ASN A 386 19.43 6.26 1.14
C ASN A 386 19.49 7.36 0.08
N GLU A 387 19.24 7.02 -1.19
CA GLU A 387 19.21 7.96 -2.32
C GLU A 387 18.08 9.00 -2.18
N ARG A 388 16.93 8.60 -1.68
CA ARG A 388 15.80 9.50 -1.41
C ARG A 388 15.93 10.29 -0.10
N GLY A 389 16.98 10.03 0.70
CA GLY A 389 17.26 10.77 1.93
C GLY A 389 16.42 10.35 3.13
N TYR A 390 15.87 9.15 3.12
CA TYR A 390 15.24 8.55 4.30
C TYR A 390 16.30 8.12 5.31
N LEU A 391 16.03 8.34 6.58
CA LEU A 391 16.68 7.60 7.65
C LEU A 391 15.99 6.24 7.77
N PHE A 392 16.74 5.20 8.10
CA PHE A 392 16.12 3.88 8.22
C PHE A 392 16.87 2.93 9.15
N VAL A 393 16.12 1.94 9.67
CA VAL A 393 16.63 0.72 10.25
C VAL A 393 15.79 -0.45 9.76
N LEU A 394 16.42 -1.37 9.05
CA LEU A 394 15.78 -2.54 8.44
C LEU A 394 16.46 -3.82 8.91
N LYS A 395 15.68 -4.88 9.07
CA LYS A 395 16.23 -6.21 9.32
C LYS A 395 16.79 -6.77 8.01
N GLY A 396 18.05 -7.20 8.00
CA GLY A 396 18.67 -7.83 6.84
C GLY A 396 17.97 -9.14 6.46
N ARG A 397 17.85 -9.40 5.17
CA ARG A 397 17.06 -10.52 4.63
C ARG A 397 17.73 -11.88 4.77
N ASP A 398 19.08 -11.94 4.63
CA ASP A 398 19.79 -13.20 4.48
C ASP A 398 20.34 -13.75 5.81
N PRO A 399 19.77 -14.84 6.34
CA PRO A 399 20.28 -15.48 7.57
C PRO A 399 21.74 -15.98 7.44
N ARG A 400 22.20 -16.38 6.23
CA ARG A 400 23.57 -16.85 6.01
C ARG A 400 24.56 -15.69 6.20
N THR A 401 24.17 -14.49 5.76
CA THR A 401 24.95 -13.28 6.02
C THR A 401 25.04 -13.02 7.53
N ALA A 402 23.95 -13.18 8.29
CA ALA A 402 23.98 -13.01 9.74
C ALA A 402 24.95 -14.00 10.41
N HIS A 403 24.91 -15.28 10.04
CA HIS A 403 25.85 -16.28 10.55
C HIS A 403 27.31 -15.98 10.20
N ARG A 404 27.57 -15.53 8.97
CA ARG A 404 28.92 -15.11 8.56
C ARG A 404 29.40 -13.89 9.36
N LEU A 405 28.54 -12.92 9.61
CA LEU A 405 28.86 -11.74 10.42
C LEU A 405 29.16 -12.14 11.87
N ALA A 406 28.48 -13.14 12.41
CA ALA A 406 28.70 -13.63 13.77
C ALA A 406 30.12 -14.14 13.99
N THR A 407 30.77 -14.69 12.95
CA THR A 407 32.18 -15.13 13.05
C THR A 407 33.20 -13.99 13.08
N LEU A 408 32.76 -12.75 12.82
CA LEU A 408 33.62 -11.56 12.79
C LEU A 408 33.55 -10.72 14.08
N VAL A 409 32.57 -11.00 14.95
CA VAL A 409 32.34 -10.25 16.19
C VAL A 409 33.13 -10.93 17.32
N ALA A 410 33.97 -10.15 18.00
CA ALA A 410 34.69 -10.67 19.15
C ALA A 410 33.74 -10.82 20.36
N PRO A 411 33.98 -11.82 21.24
CA PRO A 411 33.13 -12.03 22.42
C PRO A 411 32.95 -10.79 23.32
N ALA A 412 33.95 -9.92 23.37
CA ALA A 412 33.93 -8.69 24.15
C ALA A 412 33.08 -7.55 23.55
N ASP A 413 32.73 -7.65 22.28
CA ASP A 413 31.98 -6.59 21.56
C ASP A 413 30.46 -6.73 21.71
N TRP A 414 30.00 -7.86 22.26
CA TRP A 414 28.58 -8.08 22.49
C TRP A 414 28.04 -7.27 23.66
N GLN A 415 26.97 -6.53 23.40
CA GLN A 415 26.28 -5.71 24.38
C GLN A 415 24.89 -6.32 24.67
N CYS A 416 24.54 -6.43 25.94
CA CYS A 416 23.25 -6.94 26.38
C CYS A 416 22.14 -5.93 26.07
N ALA A 417 21.20 -6.25 25.19
CA ALA A 417 20.03 -5.43 24.90
C ALA A 417 18.83 -5.82 25.79
N ASP A 418 18.63 -7.10 26.05
CA ASP A 418 17.75 -7.65 27.09
C ASP A 418 18.21 -9.08 27.49
N ARG A 419 17.49 -9.75 28.38
CA ARG A 419 17.84 -11.09 28.92
C ARG A 419 18.01 -12.18 27.85
N HIS A 420 17.49 -11.97 26.65
CA HIS A 420 17.49 -12.94 25.54
C HIS A 420 18.07 -12.37 24.25
N LEU A 421 18.64 -11.17 24.31
CA LEU A 421 19.07 -10.45 23.11
C LEU A 421 20.39 -9.71 23.37
N GLN A 422 21.41 -10.06 22.59
CA GLN A 422 22.66 -9.34 22.53
C GLN A 422 22.83 -8.69 21.16
N ALA A 423 23.59 -7.61 21.10
CA ALA A 423 23.86 -6.87 19.88
C ALA A 423 25.32 -6.41 19.81
N ALA A 424 25.87 -6.38 18.60
CA ALA A 424 27.22 -5.91 18.34
C ALA A 424 27.32 -5.14 17.03
N GLU A 425 28.14 -4.11 16.99
CA GLU A 425 28.52 -3.43 15.74
C GLU A 425 29.41 -4.32 14.88
N VAL A 426 29.15 -4.35 13.58
CA VAL A 426 29.98 -5.06 12.62
C VAL A 426 30.80 -4.05 11.82
N ILE A 427 32.01 -3.78 12.31
CA ILE A 427 32.88 -2.75 11.75
C ILE A 427 33.54 -3.24 10.46
N GLY A 428 33.72 -2.35 9.47
CA GLY A 428 34.45 -2.62 8.23
C GLY A 428 33.74 -3.50 7.21
N GLN A 429 32.51 -3.93 7.49
CA GLN A 429 31.70 -4.74 6.56
C GLN A 429 30.72 -3.86 5.78
N LYS A 430 30.45 -4.26 4.54
CA LYS A 430 29.46 -3.63 3.67
C LYS A 430 28.40 -4.64 3.26
N LEU A 431 27.17 -4.17 3.06
CA LEU A 431 26.14 -4.98 2.42
C LEU A 431 26.54 -5.23 0.97
N THR A 432 26.59 -6.50 0.57
CA THR A 432 27.02 -6.91 -0.77
C THR A 432 26.15 -6.21 -1.85
N GLY A 433 26.83 -5.56 -2.81
CA GLY A 433 26.17 -4.82 -3.90
C GLY A 433 25.66 -3.42 -3.53
N CYS A 434 25.71 -3.00 -2.27
CA CYS A 434 25.34 -1.64 -1.88
C CYS A 434 26.51 -0.67 -2.14
N PRO A 435 26.29 0.43 -2.88
CA PRO A 435 27.35 1.40 -3.16
C PRO A 435 27.71 2.26 -1.93
N TYR A 436 26.86 2.27 -0.91
CA TYR A 436 27.00 3.12 0.28
C TYR A 436 27.57 2.33 1.47
N ALA A 437 28.36 3.01 2.29
CA ALA A 437 28.78 2.51 3.59
C ALA A 437 27.61 2.67 4.57
N LEU A 438 26.97 1.55 4.90
CA LEU A 438 25.86 1.50 5.84
C LEU A 438 26.32 0.79 7.12
N ARG A 439 25.72 1.18 8.23
CA ARG A 439 25.92 0.58 9.53
C ARG A 439 25.26 -0.80 9.58
N LEU A 440 25.99 -1.79 10.08
CA LEU A 440 25.50 -3.15 10.29
C LEU A 440 25.57 -3.47 11.80
N VAL A 441 24.43 -3.83 12.39
CA VAL A 441 24.34 -4.28 13.79
C VAL A 441 23.88 -5.72 13.79
N LEU A 442 24.73 -6.61 14.28
CA LEU A 442 24.41 -8.02 14.45
C LEU A 442 23.67 -8.22 15.76
N CYS A 443 22.63 -9.04 15.73
CA CYS A 443 21.82 -9.39 16.89
C CYS A 443 21.86 -10.91 17.08
N GLU A 444 22.15 -11.32 18.30
CA GLU A 444 22.05 -12.72 18.77
C GLU A 444 20.83 -12.84 19.68
N ARG A 445 19.93 -13.76 19.34
CA ARG A 445 18.73 -14.03 20.13
C ARG A 445 18.72 -15.46 20.62
N THR A 446 18.56 -15.64 21.92
CA THR A 446 18.35 -16.94 22.56
C THR A 446 16.88 -17.15 22.86
N ASP A 447 16.28 -18.23 22.40
CA ASP A 447 14.88 -18.56 22.69
C ASP A 447 14.74 -19.27 24.06
N ALA A 448 13.47 -19.54 24.45
CA ALA A 448 13.19 -20.23 25.71
C ALA A 448 13.70 -21.69 25.77
N LYS A 449 14.17 -22.25 24.65
CA LYS A 449 14.78 -23.58 24.54
C LYS A 449 16.30 -23.50 24.38
N GLU A 450 16.89 -22.35 24.68
CA GLU A 450 18.32 -22.07 24.55
C GLU A 450 18.87 -22.16 23.11
N HIS A 451 17.98 -22.11 22.08
CA HIS A 451 18.45 -22.03 20.71
C HIS A 451 18.91 -20.63 20.38
N VAL A 452 20.14 -20.52 19.89
CA VAL A 452 20.73 -19.27 19.43
C VAL A 452 20.40 -19.04 17.96
N SER A 453 19.94 -17.85 17.64
CA SER A 453 19.66 -17.41 16.28
C SER A 453 20.24 -16.02 16.04
N TYR A 454 20.76 -15.81 14.82
CA TYR A 454 21.36 -14.55 14.41
C TYR A 454 20.49 -13.84 13.39
N TYR A 455 20.40 -12.50 13.51
CA TYR A 455 19.93 -11.62 12.47
C TYR A 455 20.75 -10.32 12.52
N PHE A 456 20.69 -9.53 11.46
CA PHE A 456 21.39 -8.25 11.47
C PHE A 456 20.45 -7.12 11.06
N LEU A 457 20.74 -5.93 11.54
CA LEU A 457 20.08 -4.69 11.15
C LEU A 457 21.01 -3.91 10.22
N VAL A 458 20.39 -3.25 9.23
CA VAL A 458 21.04 -2.32 8.31
C VAL A 458 20.48 -0.93 8.56
N SER A 459 21.34 0.06 8.76
CA SER A 459 20.92 1.42 9.09
C SER A 459 21.87 2.47 8.51
N ASN A 460 21.35 3.67 8.27
CA ASN A 460 22.16 4.88 8.03
C ASN A 460 22.11 5.87 9.20
N LEU A 461 21.58 5.44 10.35
CA LEU A 461 21.52 6.24 11.56
C LEU A 461 22.93 6.36 12.18
N PRO A 462 23.36 7.57 12.61
CA PRO A 462 24.64 7.75 13.28
C PRO A 462 24.71 7.00 14.61
N VAL A 463 25.89 6.44 14.94
CA VAL A 463 26.09 5.72 16.20
C VAL A 463 26.01 6.65 17.41
N GLU A 464 26.36 7.91 17.22
CA GLU A 464 26.32 8.97 18.24
C GLU A 464 24.89 9.29 18.68
N THR A 465 23.92 9.14 17.77
CA THR A 465 22.50 9.41 18.05
C THR A 465 21.78 8.15 18.55
N TYR A 466 22.15 7.00 18.00
CA TYR A 466 21.58 5.71 18.35
C TYR A 466 22.71 4.72 18.61
N GLY A 467 23.06 4.49 19.86
CA GLY A 467 23.99 3.42 20.25
C GLY A 467 23.51 2.05 19.75
N THR A 468 24.34 1.03 19.86
CA THR A 468 24.03 -0.30 19.35
C THR A 468 22.76 -0.89 19.96
N VAL A 469 22.65 -0.82 21.27
CA VAL A 469 21.48 -1.34 22.02
C VAL A 469 20.25 -0.47 21.77
N GLU A 470 20.39 0.85 21.74
CA GLU A 470 19.32 1.78 21.44
C GLU A 470 18.72 1.54 20.05
N LEU A 471 19.57 1.29 19.05
CA LEU A 471 19.13 0.98 17.69
C LEU A 471 18.26 -0.30 17.66
N VAL A 472 18.66 -1.33 18.39
CA VAL A 472 17.90 -2.58 18.47
C VAL A 472 16.58 -2.39 19.20
N LYS A 473 16.57 -1.66 20.32
CA LYS A 473 15.31 -1.31 21.03
C LYS A 473 14.38 -0.47 20.15
N PHE A 474 14.96 0.49 19.43
CA PHE A 474 14.23 1.32 18.49
C PHE A 474 13.61 0.48 17.36
N TYR A 475 14.37 -0.44 16.77
CA TYR A 475 13.86 -1.37 15.74
C TYR A 475 12.70 -2.23 16.29
N ASN A 476 12.80 -2.73 17.51
CA ASN A 476 11.77 -3.57 18.13
C ASN A 476 10.44 -2.82 18.33
N GLY A 477 10.46 -1.48 18.43
CA GLY A 477 9.25 -0.65 18.43
C GLY A 477 8.37 -0.77 17.19
N ARG A 478 8.85 -1.40 16.09
CA ARG A 478 8.09 -1.73 14.88
C ARG A 478 6.83 -2.57 15.11
N GLN A 479 6.71 -3.21 16.26
CA GLN A 479 5.51 -4.02 16.60
C GLN A 479 4.18 -3.25 16.47
N THR A 480 4.22 -1.94 16.41
CA THR A 480 3.02 -1.08 16.21
C THR A 480 2.32 -1.36 14.89
N ILE A 481 3.04 -1.63 13.79
CA ILE A 481 2.43 -1.97 12.49
C ILE A 481 1.77 -3.37 12.52
N GLU A 482 2.26 -4.29 13.35
CA GLU A 482 1.61 -5.59 13.53
C GLU A 482 0.26 -5.44 14.23
N ALA A 483 0.15 -4.49 15.19
CA ALA A 483 -1.11 -4.14 15.82
C ALA A 483 -2.07 -3.49 14.80
N PHE A 484 -1.58 -2.58 13.95
CA PHE A 484 -2.33 -2.01 12.85
C PHE A 484 -2.85 -3.10 11.89
N ASN A 485 -1.99 -4.01 11.44
CA ASN A 485 -2.38 -5.13 10.56
C ASN A 485 -3.47 -6.03 11.18
N LYS A 486 -3.45 -6.21 12.51
CA LYS A 486 -4.52 -6.93 13.23
C LYS A 486 -5.83 -6.14 13.26
N VAL A 487 -5.76 -4.82 13.38
CA VAL A 487 -6.94 -3.95 13.40
C VAL A 487 -7.56 -3.86 12.02
N ILE A 488 -6.81 -3.46 11.00
CA ILE A 488 -7.36 -3.28 9.64
C ILE A 488 -7.85 -4.61 9.05
N GLY A 489 -7.14 -5.71 9.33
CA GLY A 489 -7.49 -7.03 8.84
C GLY A 489 -8.63 -7.72 9.58
N GLY A 490 -8.81 -7.47 10.88
CA GLY A 490 -9.72 -8.23 11.74
C GLY A 490 -10.77 -7.42 12.48
N VAL A 491 -10.63 -6.08 12.58
CA VAL A 491 -11.64 -5.18 13.15
C VAL A 491 -12.38 -4.44 12.04
N LEU A 492 -11.64 -3.91 11.06
CA LEU A 492 -12.22 -3.29 9.86
C LEU A 492 -12.42 -4.33 8.73
N PHE A 493 -12.12 -5.58 9.00
CA PHE A 493 -12.37 -6.74 8.16
C PHE A 493 -11.84 -6.65 6.73
N LEU A 494 -10.70 -5.99 6.52
CA LEU A 494 -10.07 -5.94 5.19
C LEU A 494 -9.73 -7.33 4.64
N ARG A 495 -9.55 -8.35 5.50
CA ARG A 495 -9.37 -9.74 5.07
C ARG A 495 -10.60 -10.36 4.43
N HIS A 496 -11.77 -9.78 4.63
CA HIS A 496 -13.00 -10.18 3.95
C HIS A 496 -13.12 -9.36 2.67
N LEU A 497 -12.52 -9.83 1.57
CA LEU A 497 -12.66 -9.17 0.27
C LEU A 497 -14.15 -9.13 -0.11
N ARG A 498 -14.70 -7.92 -0.23
CA ARG A 498 -16.15 -7.67 -0.35
C ARG A 498 -16.70 -8.00 -1.72
N THR A 499 -15.83 -8.02 -2.73
CA THR A 499 -16.20 -8.19 -4.13
C THR A 499 -15.12 -8.96 -4.88
N GLY A 500 -15.46 -9.49 -6.08
CA GLY A 500 -14.51 -10.08 -7.01
C GLY A 500 -13.70 -9.05 -7.80
N ASN A 501 -14.15 -7.80 -7.86
CA ASN A 501 -13.55 -6.72 -8.64
C ASN A 501 -12.39 -6.08 -7.86
N ILE A 502 -11.21 -6.00 -8.48
CA ILE A 502 -10.02 -5.44 -7.83
C ILE A 502 -10.14 -3.94 -7.55
N ILE A 503 -10.78 -3.18 -8.43
CA ILE A 503 -10.94 -1.73 -8.28
C ILE A 503 -11.82 -1.44 -7.05
N ALA A 504 -12.93 -2.17 -6.91
CA ALA A 504 -13.79 -2.05 -5.74
C ALA A 504 -13.08 -2.45 -4.46
N ASN A 505 -12.27 -3.53 -4.46
CA ASN A 505 -11.46 -3.92 -3.30
C ASN A 505 -10.39 -2.87 -2.98
N TYR A 506 -9.84 -2.22 -4.00
CA TYR A 506 -8.88 -1.12 -3.80
C TYR A 506 -9.56 0.10 -3.14
N ALA A 507 -10.74 0.50 -3.61
CA ALA A 507 -11.55 1.56 -3.01
C ALA A 507 -11.93 1.23 -1.55
N VAL A 508 -12.35 -0.02 -1.29
CA VAL A 508 -12.62 -0.53 0.07
C VAL A 508 -11.37 -0.41 0.96
N THR A 509 -10.19 -0.71 0.41
CA THR A 509 -8.93 -0.59 1.14
C THR A 509 -8.63 0.86 1.52
N GLN A 510 -8.82 1.81 0.60
CA GLN A 510 -8.66 3.24 0.88
C GLN A 510 -9.64 3.71 1.96
N MET A 511 -10.92 3.32 1.85
CA MET A 511 -11.93 3.64 2.86
C MET A 511 -11.63 3.00 4.22
N ALA A 512 -11.08 1.78 4.26
CA ALA A 512 -10.70 1.12 5.50
C ALA A 512 -9.50 1.81 6.18
N MET A 513 -8.53 2.30 5.41
CA MET A 513 -7.43 3.11 5.95
C MET A 513 -7.94 4.45 6.50
N LEU A 514 -8.81 5.14 5.78
CA LEU A 514 -9.45 6.37 6.27
C LEU A 514 -10.30 6.10 7.52
N ALA A 515 -11.03 4.98 7.58
CA ALA A 515 -11.82 4.60 8.76
C ALA A 515 -10.91 4.31 9.97
N HIS A 516 -9.74 3.71 9.75
CA HIS A 516 -8.74 3.52 10.80
C HIS A 516 -8.30 4.87 11.39
N ASP A 517 -7.92 5.81 10.55
CA ASP A 517 -7.43 7.12 11.00
C ASP A 517 -8.56 7.95 11.63
N PHE A 518 -9.75 7.91 11.05
CA PHE A 518 -10.93 8.52 11.63
C PHE A 518 -11.22 8.02 13.04
N LEU A 519 -11.13 6.70 13.28
CA LEU A 519 -11.29 6.09 14.61
C LEU A 519 -10.17 6.52 15.55
N SER A 520 -8.94 6.67 15.07
CA SER A 520 -7.81 7.17 15.86
C SER A 520 -8.01 8.63 16.28
N TRP A 521 -8.37 9.50 15.34
CA TRP A 521 -8.65 10.92 15.60
C TRP A 521 -9.83 11.12 16.54
N SER A 522 -10.92 10.38 16.33
CA SER A 522 -12.10 10.46 17.19
C SER A 522 -11.80 9.94 18.61
N ALA A 523 -11.02 8.86 18.75
CA ALA A 523 -10.58 8.37 20.06
C ALA A 523 -9.77 9.45 20.82
N HIS A 524 -8.89 10.15 20.10
CA HIS A 524 -8.14 11.26 20.68
C HIS A 524 -9.07 12.41 21.10
N ALA A 525 -10.01 12.80 20.25
CA ALA A 525 -10.94 13.89 20.51
C ALA A 525 -11.93 13.57 21.66
N PHE A 526 -12.34 12.32 21.81
CA PHE A 526 -13.37 11.92 22.80
C PHE A 526 -12.81 11.61 24.17
N PHE A 527 -11.61 11.03 24.24
CA PHE A 527 -11.08 10.44 25.45
C PHE A 527 -9.79 11.10 25.97
N ALA A 528 -9.36 12.23 25.37
CA ALA A 528 -8.22 12.98 25.90
C ALA A 528 -8.44 13.36 27.37
N GLY A 529 -7.41 13.18 28.22
CA GLY A 529 -7.50 13.48 29.67
C GLY A 529 -8.38 12.52 30.48
N THR A 530 -8.88 11.43 29.87
CA THR A 530 -9.64 10.39 30.58
C THR A 530 -8.80 9.12 30.75
N PRO A 531 -9.23 8.14 31.60
CA PRO A 531 -8.57 6.83 31.66
C PRO A 531 -8.54 6.04 30.34
N TYR A 532 -9.35 6.44 29.36
CA TYR A 532 -9.40 5.86 28.03
C TYR A 532 -8.60 6.64 26.98
N GLN A 533 -7.80 7.61 27.39
CA GLN A 533 -6.86 8.26 26.51
C GLN A 533 -5.93 7.22 25.87
N GLY A 534 -5.90 7.20 24.53
CA GLY A 534 -5.13 6.19 23.79
C GLY A 534 -5.78 4.79 23.75
N ILE A 535 -7.10 4.69 23.96
CA ILE A 535 -7.85 3.44 23.78
C ILE A 535 -7.51 2.76 22.45
N ALA A 536 -7.34 1.44 22.47
CA ALA A 536 -7.07 0.69 21.25
C ALA A 536 -8.30 0.71 20.33
N ILE A 537 -8.09 0.88 19.01
CA ILE A 537 -9.19 0.92 18.02
C ILE A 537 -10.06 -0.33 18.11
N ARG A 538 -9.46 -1.51 18.34
CA ARG A 538 -10.23 -2.73 18.57
C ARG A 538 -11.20 -2.59 19.75
N GLU A 539 -10.73 -2.07 20.87
CA GLU A 539 -11.55 -1.89 22.05
C GLU A 539 -12.63 -0.82 21.84
N LEU A 540 -12.27 0.26 21.16
CA LEU A 540 -13.21 1.32 20.78
C LEU A 540 -14.36 0.75 19.94
N VAL A 541 -14.07 0.00 18.88
CA VAL A 541 -15.08 -0.56 17.97
C VAL A 541 -15.90 -1.66 18.64
N GLN A 542 -15.24 -2.58 19.36
CA GLN A 542 -15.92 -3.75 19.93
C GLN A 542 -16.66 -3.48 21.24
N LYS A 543 -16.27 -2.44 21.99
CA LYS A 543 -16.86 -2.11 23.29
C LYS A 543 -17.33 -0.66 23.37
N GLY A 544 -16.47 0.30 23.01
CA GLY A 544 -16.76 1.72 23.15
C GLY A 544 -17.95 2.17 22.29
N LEU A 545 -18.00 1.78 21.00
CA LEU A 545 -19.14 2.12 20.15
C LEU A 545 -20.43 1.39 20.54
N ARG A 546 -20.33 0.24 21.22
CA ARG A 546 -21.47 -0.60 21.66
C ARG A 546 -22.12 -0.11 22.97
N VAL A 547 -21.98 1.17 23.27
CA VAL A 547 -22.71 1.78 24.40
C VAL A 547 -24.17 1.87 24.03
N VAL A 548 -25.02 1.30 24.88
CA VAL A 548 -26.48 1.36 24.72
C VAL A 548 -26.93 2.81 24.88
N ALA A 549 -27.77 3.30 23.96
CA ALA A 549 -28.24 4.67 23.97
C ALA A 549 -29.66 4.82 23.42
N ARG A 550 -30.35 5.84 23.85
CA ARG A 550 -31.59 6.34 23.26
C ARG A 550 -31.31 7.61 22.49
N VAL A 551 -31.58 7.59 21.19
CA VAL A 551 -31.33 8.71 20.29
C VAL A 551 -32.64 9.32 19.84
N THR A 552 -32.81 10.62 20.04
CA THR A 552 -34.02 11.35 19.65
C THR A 552 -33.64 12.65 18.92
N TRP A 553 -34.46 13.05 17.98
CA TRP A 553 -34.39 14.33 17.30
C TRP A 553 -35.66 15.14 17.59
N PRO A 554 -35.72 15.86 18.74
CA PRO A 554 -36.87 16.71 19.05
C PRO A 554 -37.10 17.79 18.01
N GLN A 555 -36.04 18.25 17.38
CA GLN A 555 -36.02 19.23 16.27
C GLN A 555 -34.96 18.82 15.24
N PRO A 556 -35.07 19.23 13.98
CA PRO A 556 -34.06 18.92 12.96
C PRO A 556 -32.62 19.38 13.31
N THR A 557 -32.53 20.38 14.19
CA THR A 557 -31.26 20.98 14.65
C THR A 557 -30.84 20.53 16.05
N LEU A 558 -31.56 19.59 16.68
CA LEU A 558 -31.27 19.13 18.03
C LEU A 558 -31.30 17.61 18.13
N CYS A 559 -30.16 17.00 18.34
CA CYS A 559 -30.02 15.59 18.65
C CYS A 559 -29.81 15.38 20.16
N ARG A 560 -30.66 14.59 20.77
CA ARG A 560 -30.51 14.15 22.18
C ARG A 560 -30.15 12.69 22.22
N THR A 561 -29.06 12.38 22.91
CA THR A 561 -28.55 11.02 23.10
C THR A 561 -28.38 10.73 24.59
N GLU A 562 -29.23 9.89 25.11
CA GLU A 562 -29.14 9.37 26.48
C GLU A 562 -28.28 8.10 26.44
N LEU A 563 -27.08 8.16 27.02
CA LEU A 563 -26.15 7.04 27.09
C LEU A 563 -26.34 6.25 28.38
N SER A 564 -26.16 4.94 28.33
CA SER A 564 -26.23 4.09 29.53
C SER A 564 -25.23 4.55 30.60
N ALA A 565 -25.73 4.96 31.76
CA ALA A 565 -24.92 5.42 32.89
C ALA A 565 -23.97 4.33 33.43
N ASN A 566 -24.28 3.06 33.20
CA ASN A 566 -23.47 1.92 33.65
C ASN A 566 -22.24 1.67 32.73
N SER A 567 -22.16 2.34 31.60
CA SER A 567 -21.01 2.18 30.68
C SER A 567 -19.86 3.09 31.09
N PRO A 568 -18.67 2.54 31.41
CA PRO A 568 -17.51 3.35 31.75
C PRO A 568 -17.03 4.20 30.54
N TYR A 569 -17.29 3.75 29.30
CA TYR A 569 -17.00 4.53 28.10
C TYR A 569 -17.93 5.73 27.97
N ALA A 570 -19.23 5.57 28.28
CA ALA A 570 -20.18 6.67 28.30
C ALA A 570 -19.82 7.71 29.37
N GLN A 571 -19.51 7.27 30.57
CA GLN A 571 -19.05 8.15 31.64
C GLN A 571 -17.81 8.93 31.25
N ALA A 572 -16.79 8.26 30.71
CA ALA A 572 -15.56 8.89 30.24
C ALA A 572 -15.81 9.87 29.08
N PHE A 573 -16.68 9.50 28.12
CA PHE A 573 -17.04 10.37 27.01
C PHE A 573 -17.75 11.66 27.49
N VAL A 574 -18.68 11.55 28.40
CA VAL A 574 -19.43 12.71 28.94
C VAL A 574 -18.57 13.57 29.85
N ALA A 575 -17.71 12.95 30.68
CA ALA A 575 -16.77 13.64 31.57
C ALA A 575 -15.53 14.19 30.85
N GLY A 576 -15.22 13.71 29.62
CA GLY A 576 -14.07 14.12 28.83
C GLY A 576 -14.02 15.64 28.58
N PRO A 577 -12.93 16.16 28.02
CA PRO A 577 -12.73 17.61 27.91
C PRO A 577 -13.96 18.25 27.27
N ARG A 578 -14.56 19.18 28.01
CA ARG A 578 -15.72 19.97 27.56
C ARG A 578 -15.27 20.83 26.41
N GLY A 579 -15.41 20.27 25.22
CA GLY A 579 -15.06 20.91 23.98
C GLY A 579 -13.55 20.94 23.73
N VAL A 580 -13.16 20.52 22.54
CA VAL A 580 -12.19 21.28 21.78
C VAL A 580 -12.90 22.62 21.45
N ALA A 581 -13.31 23.32 22.52
CA ALA A 581 -13.81 24.69 22.49
C ALA A 581 -12.61 25.58 22.38
N GLY A 582 -12.01 25.63 21.20
CA GLY A 582 -10.85 26.46 20.94
C GLY A 582 -10.35 26.40 19.51
N GLN A 583 -10.73 25.38 18.75
CA GLN A 583 -10.68 25.50 17.31
C GLN A 583 -12.03 26.02 16.83
N PRO A 584 -12.14 27.27 16.38
CA PRO A 584 -13.30 27.66 15.59
C PRO A 584 -13.43 26.64 14.48
N PRO A 585 -14.68 26.24 14.07
CA PRO A 585 -14.83 25.47 12.87
C PRO A 585 -14.05 26.24 11.82
N LEU A 586 -12.99 25.62 11.27
CA LEU A 586 -12.29 26.20 10.13
C LEU A 586 -13.40 26.51 9.14
N PRO A 587 -13.58 27.77 8.72
CA PRO A 587 -14.54 28.05 7.71
C PRO A 587 -14.17 27.13 6.56
N LEU A 588 -15.06 26.18 6.22
CA LEU A 588 -14.96 25.40 5.00
C LEU A 588 -15.19 26.39 3.85
N VAL A 589 -14.20 27.24 3.61
CA VAL A 589 -14.06 27.96 2.36
C VAL A 589 -13.57 26.90 1.39
N PHE A 590 -14.52 26.12 0.87
CA PHE A 590 -14.30 25.41 -0.37
C PHE A 590 -14.04 26.47 -1.42
N ASP A 591 -12.77 26.73 -1.72
CA ASP A 591 -12.39 27.44 -2.92
C ASP A 591 -12.75 26.52 -4.10
N PRO A 592 -13.77 26.87 -4.91
CA PRO A 592 -14.19 26.05 -6.03
C PRO A 592 -13.21 26.08 -7.21
N THR A 593 -11.98 26.52 -6.99
CA THR A 593 -10.96 26.55 -8.03
C THR A 593 -10.69 25.09 -8.46
N PRO A 594 -11.08 24.69 -9.67
CA PRO A 594 -10.85 23.33 -10.12
C PRO A 594 -9.34 23.09 -10.17
N LEU A 595 -8.89 22.04 -9.51
CA LEU A 595 -7.56 21.50 -9.71
C LEU A 595 -7.38 21.34 -11.22
N ARG A 596 -6.55 22.21 -11.83
CA ARG A 596 -6.22 22.12 -13.25
C ARG A 596 -5.72 20.72 -13.50
N SER A 597 -6.52 19.93 -14.22
CA SER A 597 -6.08 18.70 -14.84
C SER A 597 -4.84 19.05 -15.67
N LYS A 598 -3.68 18.60 -15.23
CA LYS A 598 -2.52 18.56 -16.10
C LYS A 598 -2.80 17.42 -17.08
N ASN A 599 -3.08 17.79 -18.34
CA ASN A 599 -3.07 16.90 -19.49
C ASN A 599 -1.69 16.24 -19.64
#